data_3b8b9c1e7e1b957c87dcf57cb5bc3980
#
_entry.id   3b8b9c1e7e1b957c87dcf57cb5bc3980
#
_cell.length_a   1.000
_cell.length_b   1.000
_cell.length_c   1.000
_cell.angle_alpha   90.00
_cell.angle_beta   90.00
_cell.angle_gamma   90.00
#
_symmetry.space_group_name_H-M   'P 1'
#
loop_
_entity.id
_entity.type
_entity.pdbx_description
1 polymer ?
#
loop_
_entity_poly.entity_id
_entity_poly.type
_entity_poly.pdbx_seq_one_letter_code
_entity_poly.pdbx_strand_id
1 'polypeptide(L)'
;MTDKEMKKNIDKKAVGQRIREIRIRQGLTLAGFGEQFCASKGNVQQWEIGVSLPSKKRMVKMCKIANITLNELLYGFNFNLYDEVKKLSDKEKLLLAKRLLEDVTNEE
;
A
#
# COMPACT_ATOMS: atom_id res chain seq x y z
N MET A 1 5.53 18.75 11.36
CA MET A 1 6.43 17.74 10.79
C MET A 1 6.79 18.12 9.36
N THR A 2 8.05 18.11 9.04
CA THR A 2 8.52 18.49 7.70
C THR A 2 8.54 17.27 6.78
N ASP A 3 8.52 17.50 5.47
CA ASP A 3 8.62 16.42 4.48
C ASP A 3 9.89 15.59 4.69
N LYS A 4 10.96 16.25 5.13
CA LYS A 4 12.24 15.60 5.40
C LYS A 4 12.13 14.61 6.56
N GLU A 5 11.37 14.94 7.59
CA GLU A 5 11.13 14.04 8.72
C GLU A 5 10.26 12.85 8.31
N MET A 6 9.26 13.07 7.47
CA MET A 6 8.42 11.99 6.95
C MET A 6 9.23 11.02 6.11
N LYS A 7 10.17 11.51 5.30
CA LYS A 7 11.04 10.65 4.48
C LYS A 7 11.98 9.78 5.33
N LYS A 8 12.36 10.26 6.52
CA LYS A 8 13.22 9.47 7.43
C LYS A 8 12.52 8.25 7.98
N ASN A 9 11.19 8.21 7.92
CA ASN A 9 10.40 7.13 8.48
C ASN A 9 10.13 5.99 7.50
N ILE A 10 10.76 6.00 6.31
CA ILE A 10 10.59 4.91 5.35
C ILE A 10 11.41 3.71 5.82
N ASP A 11 10.73 2.63 6.12
CA ASP A 11 11.34 1.36 6.46
C ASP A 11 11.42 0.50 5.21
N LYS A 12 12.61 0.40 4.63
CA LYS A 12 12.82 -0.34 3.38
C LYS A 12 12.43 -1.81 3.50
N LYS A 13 12.65 -2.43 4.65
CA LYS A 13 12.27 -3.83 4.86
C LYS A 13 10.76 -4.00 4.86
N ALA A 14 10.06 -3.09 5.52
CA ALA A 14 8.60 -3.13 5.55
C ALA A 14 8.02 -2.89 4.15
N VAL A 15 8.57 -1.93 3.41
CA VAL A 15 8.18 -1.70 2.01
C VAL A 15 8.43 -2.95 1.18
N GLY A 16 9.60 -3.56 1.36
CA GLY A 16 9.95 -4.79 0.65
C GLY A 16 8.98 -5.93 0.89
N GLN A 17 8.51 -6.08 2.12
CA GLN A 17 7.51 -7.10 2.45
C GLN A 17 6.17 -6.81 1.78
N ARG A 18 5.79 -5.54 1.70
CA ARG A 18 4.55 -5.15 1.00
C ARG A 18 4.65 -5.43 -0.49
N ILE A 19 5.81 -5.15 -1.09
CA ILE A 19 6.07 -5.48 -2.49
C ILE A 19 5.98 -6.99 -2.71
N ARG A 20 6.57 -7.78 -1.82
CA ARG A 20 6.49 -9.23 -1.89
C ARG A 20 5.05 -9.73 -1.84
N GLU A 21 4.24 -9.16 -0.97
CA GLU A 21 2.82 -9.52 -0.87
C GLU A 21 2.08 -9.22 -2.17
N ILE A 22 2.37 -8.08 -2.79
CA ILE A 22 1.78 -7.73 -4.09
C ILE A 22 2.14 -8.79 -5.13
N ARG A 23 3.41 -9.17 -5.18
CA ARG A 23 3.88 -10.19 -6.11
C ARG A 23 3.20 -11.54 -5.87
N ILE A 24 3.15 -11.97 -4.62
CA ILE A 24 2.56 -13.27 -4.26
C ILE A 24 1.07 -13.31 -4.60
N ARG A 25 0.35 -12.21 -4.37
CA ARG A 25 -1.06 -12.12 -4.71
C ARG A 25 -1.30 -12.24 -6.21
N GLN A 26 -0.35 -11.79 -7.03
CA GLN A 26 -0.42 -11.96 -8.48
C GLN A 26 -0.02 -13.36 -8.92
N GLY A 27 0.54 -14.17 -8.02
CA GLY A 27 1.02 -15.52 -8.35
C GLY A 27 2.28 -15.52 -9.20
N LEU A 28 3.10 -14.47 -9.11
CA LEU A 28 4.26 -14.30 -9.98
C LEU A 28 5.56 -14.65 -9.28
N THR A 29 6.53 -15.13 -10.09
CA THR A 29 7.92 -15.28 -9.67
C THR A 29 8.58 -13.91 -9.58
N LEU A 30 9.78 -13.87 -8.99
CA LEU A 30 10.58 -12.63 -8.97
C LEU A 30 10.80 -12.08 -10.37
N ALA A 31 11.19 -12.96 -11.30
CA ALA A 31 11.43 -12.55 -12.69
C ALA A 31 10.15 -12.05 -13.37
N GLY A 32 9.05 -12.79 -13.20
CA GLY A 32 7.78 -12.42 -13.81
C GLY A 32 7.24 -11.09 -13.27
N PHE A 33 7.38 -10.86 -11.98
CA PHE A 33 6.99 -9.59 -11.38
C PHE A 33 7.84 -8.44 -11.94
N GLY A 34 9.16 -8.66 -12.02
CA GLY A 34 10.10 -7.66 -12.54
C GLY A 34 9.78 -7.22 -13.96
N GLU A 35 9.33 -8.13 -14.80
CA GLU A 35 8.99 -7.83 -16.20
C GLU A 35 7.96 -6.71 -16.31
N GLN A 36 7.02 -6.62 -15.39
CA GLN A 36 6.01 -5.58 -15.38
C GLN A 36 6.61 -4.18 -15.23
N PHE A 37 7.80 -4.09 -14.67
CA PHE A 37 8.46 -2.83 -14.31
C PHE A 37 9.78 -2.62 -15.02
N CYS A 38 10.07 -3.42 -16.04
CA CYS A 38 11.36 -3.42 -16.74
C CYS A 38 12.52 -3.57 -15.74
N ALA A 39 12.35 -4.46 -14.77
CA ALA A 39 13.32 -4.72 -13.72
C ALA A 39 13.76 -6.17 -13.75
N SER A 40 15.00 -6.42 -13.36
CA SER A 40 15.55 -7.76 -13.29
C SER A 40 15.05 -8.49 -12.04
N LYS A 41 15.16 -9.83 -12.05
CA LYS A 41 14.93 -10.66 -10.89
C LYS A 41 15.73 -10.17 -9.67
N GLY A 42 16.99 -9.81 -9.90
CA GLY A 42 17.87 -9.33 -8.84
C GLY A 42 17.39 -8.01 -8.24
N ASN A 43 16.86 -7.11 -9.08
CA ASN A 43 16.31 -5.86 -8.59
C ASN A 43 15.12 -6.12 -7.67
N VAL A 44 14.20 -6.98 -8.10
CA VAL A 44 13.02 -7.33 -7.29
C VAL A 44 13.44 -7.94 -5.95
N GLN A 45 14.42 -8.83 -5.98
CA GLN A 45 14.93 -9.46 -4.77
C GLN A 45 15.47 -8.40 -3.80
N GLN A 46 16.25 -7.43 -4.29
CA GLN A 46 16.78 -6.37 -3.46
C GLN A 46 15.67 -5.49 -2.85
N TRP A 47 14.60 -5.24 -3.61
CA TRP A 47 13.46 -4.52 -3.08
C TRP A 47 12.79 -5.30 -1.94
N GLU A 48 12.58 -6.59 -2.14
CA GLU A 48 11.85 -7.41 -1.17
C GLU A 48 12.62 -7.65 0.13
N ILE A 49 13.96 -7.69 0.07
CA ILE A 49 14.77 -7.85 1.29
C ILE A 49 15.14 -6.51 1.93
N GLY A 50 14.77 -5.39 1.31
CA GLY A 50 14.95 -4.08 1.91
C GLY A 50 16.33 -3.46 1.70
N VAL A 51 17.07 -3.91 0.70
CA VAL A 51 18.38 -3.34 0.35
C VAL A 51 18.20 -2.01 -0.39
N SER A 52 17.23 -1.94 -1.28
CA SER A 52 16.96 -0.74 -2.07
C SER A 52 15.46 -0.60 -2.30
N LEU A 53 15.05 0.62 -2.63
CA LEU A 53 13.67 0.91 -3.02
C LEU A 53 13.57 0.97 -4.54
N PRO A 54 12.43 0.56 -5.12
CA PRO A 54 12.17 0.83 -6.52
C PRO A 54 12.12 2.34 -6.77
N SER A 55 12.28 2.73 -8.03
CA SER A 55 12.05 4.14 -8.39
C SER A 55 10.61 4.54 -8.11
N LYS A 56 10.37 5.85 -7.94
CA LYS A 56 9.02 6.36 -7.72
C LYS A 56 8.07 5.92 -8.83
N LYS A 57 8.52 5.97 -10.08
CA LYS A 57 7.72 5.54 -11.23
C LYS A 57 7.27 4.09 -11.12
N ARG A 58 8.19 3.21 -10.71
CA ARG A 58 7.88 1.79 -10.51
C ARG A 58 6.93 1.59 -9.34
N MET A 59 7.15 2.32 -8.25
CA MET A 59 6.26 2.22 -7.08
C MET A 59 4.84 2.69 -7.39
N VAL A 60 4.69 3.76 -8.16
CA VAL A 60 3.37 4.24 -8.59
C VAL A 60 2.65 3.17 -9.41
N LYS A 61 3.37 2.49 -10.30
CA LYS A 61 2.79 1.41 -11.11
C LYS A 61 2.37 0.23 -10.24
N MET A 62 3.19 -0.14 -9.26
CA MET A 62 2.85 -1.20 -8.29
C MET A 62 1.58 -0.85 -7.53
N CYS A 63 1.46 0.40 -7.11
CA CYS A 63 0.28 0.87 -6.38
C CYS A 63 -0.99 0.76 -7.22
N LYS A 64 -0.92 1.08 -8.49
CA LYS A 64 -2.07 0.93 -9.39
C LYS A 64 -2.49 -0.53 -9.51
N ILE A 65 -1.53 -1.42 -9.66
CA ILE A 65 -1.79 -2.87 -9.77
C ILE A 65 -2.43 -3.38 -8.49
N ALA A 66 -1.93 -2.95 -7.34
CA ALA A 66 -2.39 -3.42 -6.03
C ALA A 66 -3.60 -2.65 -5.50
N ASN A 67 -4.00 -1.58 -6.17
CA ASN A 67 -5.09 -0.69 -5.75
C ASN A 67 -4.84 -0.12 -4.35
N ILE A 68 -3.62 0.37 -4.14
CA ILE A 68 -3.21 1.05 -2.90
C ILE A 68 -2.62 2.40 -3.25
N THR A 69 -2.47 3.25 -2.25
CA THR A 69 -1.80 4.54 -2.40
C THR A 69 -0.30 4.40 -2.19
N LEU A 70 0.46 5.38 -2.69
CA LEU A 70 1.90 5.41 -2.45
C LEU A 70 2.21 5.50 -0.95
N ASN A 71 1.44 6.26 -0.19
CA ASN A 71 1.57 6.33 1.26
C ASN A 71 1.40 4.97 1.91
N GLU A 72 0.43 4.19 1.45
CA GLU A 72 0.21 2.84 1.97
C GLU A 72 1.38 1.92 1.66
N LEU A 73 1.97 2.04 0.47
CA LEU A 73 3.15 1.25 0.13
C LEU A 73 4.34 1.64 0.99
N LEU A 74 4.61 2.93 1.16
CA LEU A 74 5.79 3.44 1.86
C LEU A 74 5.69 3.33 3.38
N TYR A 75 4.51 3.60 3.94
CA TYR A 75 4.34 3.73 5.39
C TYR A 75 3.38 2.71 5.97
N GLY A 76 2.77 1.88 5.13
CA GLY A 76 1.81 0.88 5.55
C GLY A 76 0.44 1.47 5.81
N PHE A 77 -0.45 0.62 6.28
CA PHE A 77 -1.80 1.02 6.66
C PHE A 77 -1.78 1.57 8.08
N ASN A 78 -0.95 2.62 8.30
CA ASN A 78 -0.93 3.34 9.57
C ASN A 78 -2.21 4.12 9.80
N PHE A 79 -2.95 4.36 8.73
CA PHE A 79 -4.32 4.81 8.86
C PHE A 79 -5.13 3.62 9.33
N ASN A 80 -5.26 3.48 10.63
CA ASN A 80 -6.12 2.46 11.19
C ASN A 80 -7.54 3.01 11.18
N LEU A 81 -8.34 2.53 10.23
CA LEU A 81 -9.73 2.96 10.08
C LEU A 81 -10.51 2.77 11.39
N TYR A 82 -10.22 1.70 12.11
CA TYR A 82 -10.86 1.43 13.40
C TYR A 82 -10.56 2.53 14.41
N ASP A 83 -9.30 2.97 14.50
CA ASP A 83 -8.91 4.04 15.42
C ASP A 83 -9.56 5.38 15.03
N GLU A 84 -9.66 5.66 13.74
CA GLU A 84 -10.33 6.87 13.28
C GLU A 84 -11.82 6.83 13.58
N VAL A 85 -12.45 5.67 13.41
CA VAL A 85 -13.88 5.49 13.72
C VAL A 85 -14.12 5.64 15.23
N LYS A 86 -13.20 5.17 16.07
CA LYS A 86 -13.31 5.33 17.52
C LYS A 86 -13.38 6.79 17.97
N LYS A 87 -12.78 7.69 17.24
CA LYS A 87 -12.77 9.13 17.55
C LYS A 87 -14.11 9.79 17.26
N LEU A 88 -14.96 9.13 16.49
CA LEU A 88 -16.27 9.66 16.13
C LEU A 88 -17.25 9.51 17.29
N SER A 89 -18.22 10.41 17.36
CA SER A 89 -19.34 10.27 18.28
C SER A 89 -20.23 9.10 17.83
N ASP A 90 -21.08 8.62 18.74
CA ASP A 90 -22.02 7.54 18.40
C ASP A 90 -22.94 7.93 17.25
N LYS A 91 -23.37 9.18 17.21
CA LYS A 91 -24.19 9.71 16.12
C LYS A 91 -23.45 9.67 14.80
N GLU A 92 -22.17 10.07 14.80
CA GLU A 92 -21.34 10.05 13.60
C GLU A 92 -21.07 8.62 13.12
N LYS A 93 -20.85 7.68 14.05
CA LYS A 93 -20.66 6.26 13.72
C LYS A 93 -21.91 5.69 13.05
N LEU A 94 -23.08 6.00 13.58
CA LEU A 94 -24.34 5.53 12.99
C LEU A 94 -24.55 6.10 11.60
N LEU A 95 -24.25 7.39 11.41
CA LEU A 95 -24.37 8.03 10.11
C LEU A 95 -23.42 7.42 9.08
N LEU A 96 -22.19 7.15 9.48
CA LEU A 96 -21.21 6.49 8.60
C LEU A 96 -21.67 5.09 8.19
N ALA A 97 -22.15 4.30 9.16
CA ALA A 97 -22.65 2.97 8.89
C ALA A 97 -23.84 3.00 7.92
N LYS A 98 -24.75 3.94 8.10
CA LYS A 98 -25.90 4.11 7.24
C LYS A 98 -25.47 4.41 5.79
N ARG A 99 -24.52 5.32 5.61
CA ARG A 99 -24.00 5.67 4.28
C ARG A 99 -23.32 4.49 3.60
N LEU A 100 -22.53 3.72 4.34
CA LEU A 100 -21.87 2.54 3.79
C LEU A 100 -22.88 1.51 3.32
N LEU A 101 -23.97 1.31 4.07
CA LEU A 101 -25.04 0.39 3.69
C LEU A 101 -25.80 0.89 2.46
N GLU A 102 -26.04 2.18 2.35
CA GLU A 102 -26.70 2.77 1.20
C GLU A 102 -25.87 2.59 -0.06
N ASP A 103 -24.55 2.78 0.03
CA ASP A 103 -23.63 2.59 -1.10
C ASP A 103 -23.67 1.15 -1.59
N VAL A 104 -23.68 0.17 -0.69
CA VAL A 104 -23.76 -1.25 -1.05
C VAL A 104 -25.08 -1.53 -1.77
N THR A 105 -26.19 -0.97 -1.29
CA THR A 105 -27.50 -1.16 -1.87
C THR A 105 -27.60 -0.52 -3.27
N ASN A 106 -26.96 0.63 -3.46
CA ASN A 106 -27.01 1.37 -4.72
C ASN A 106 -26.15 0.74 -5.82
N GLU A 107 -25.25 -0.15 -5.50
CA GLU A 107 -24.44 -0.86 -6.49
C GLU A 107 -25.17 -2.01 -7.15
N GLU A 108 -26.33 -2.37 -6.64
CA GLU A 108 -27.20 -3.34 -7.28
C GLU A 108 -28.06 -2.65 -8.36
#